data_de11d66ec79edffb18f56fd7e7a2cdd4
#
_entry.id   de11d66ec79edffb18f56fd7e7a2cdd4
#
_cell.length_a   1.000
_cell.length_b   1.000
_cell.length_c   1.000
_cell.angle_alpha   90.00
_cell.angle_beta   90.00
_cell.angle_gamma   90.00
#
_symmetry.space_group_name_H-M   'P 1'
#
loop_
_entity.id
_entity.type
_entity.pdbx_description
1 polymer ?
#
loop_
_entity_poly.entity_id
_entity_poly.type
_entity_poly.pdbx_seq_one_letter_code
_entity_poly.pdbx_strand_id
1 'polypeptide(L)'
;MYTNGLTLRSLHGSLLSLLAVFCFTFFVIACSDDDDDNPVTNNNNEEQPSDTLQQEAVLDSMDFICKKGEMKIYGKLYKKVSIGKKAPAVILSHSSSLTHAAMADYARAIANKGMVAYCFDFCGGSSESKSDGNTDSMTVFTEVDDLKAVLSAVRQMDIVDNDSIFLLGSSQGGLVSALVAEECAKEVCGLILFYPAFNIPDMVKQFGDLFNQWGSGEWGNLGDWGNMGSWGDLGDMNGMLGMMSMSELYISTIKDFDVWSNIGTFPHPVTILHGTSDIIVPISYSEKAVGLYPQATLHKIDGANHGFNAANLGSMGSMMGVGADYDGVVLPLVFRALNR
;
A
#
# COMPACT_ATOMS: atom_id res chain seq x y z
N MET A 1 -18.87 35.29 59.60
CA MET A 1 -17.50 35.46 60.16
C MET A 1 -16.56 35.15 59.03
N TYR A 2 -15.88 36.18 58.58
CA TYR A 2 -14.53 36.34 58.04
C TYR A 2 -14.05 35.29 57.00
N THR A 3 -13.97 35.68 55.76
CA THR A 3 -13.03 36.52 54.96
C THR A 3 -11.69 35.85 54.67
N ASN A 4 -11.34 35.87 53.43
CA ASN A 4 -10.16 36.28 52.61
C ASN A 4 -9.93 35.25 51.51
N GLY A 5 -9.94 35.48 50.25
CA GLY A 5 -9.50 36.67 49.49
C GLY A 5 -8.02 36.57 49.13
N LEU A 6 -7.70 36.13 47.95
CA LEU A 6 -6.47 36.58 47.27
C LEU A 6 -6.53 36.29 45.74
N THR A 7 -6.60 37.38 45.05
CA THR A 7 -6.37 37.58 43.62
C THR A 7 -4.91 37.52 43.29
N LEU A 8 -4.54 36.92 42.20
CA LEU A 8 -3.27 37.22 41.49
C LEU A 8 -3.51 37.12 39.98
N ARG A 9 -3.67 38.20 39.39
CA ARG A 9 -2.92 39.03 38.42
C ARG A 9 -2.21 38.24 37.31
N SER A 10 -2.74 38.54 36.14
CA SER A 10 -2.20 38.55 34.80
C SER A 10 -0.65 38.75 34.70
N LEU A 11 -0.07 38.02 33.81
CA LEU A 11 1.14 38.48 33.09
C LEU A 11 0.94 38.17 31.60
N HIS A 12 0.71 39.24 30.86
CA HIS A 12 0.87 39.31 29.40
C HIS A 12 2.37 39.20 29.09
N GLY A 13 2.67 38.36 28.14
CA GLY A 13 3.99 38.29 27.52
C GLY A 13 3.85 38.02 26.04
N SER A 14 3.66 39.10 25.28
CA SER A 14 3.80 39.13 23.83
C SER A 14 5.22 38.70 23.44
N LEU A 15 5.32 37.79 22.46
CA LEU A 15 6.54 37.73 21.67
C LEU A 15 6.17 37.68 20.20
N LEU A 16 6.51 38.79 19.56
CA LEU A 16 6.38 39.05 18.12
C LEU A 16 7.29 38.13 17.28
N SER A 17 6.69 37.72 16.19
CA SER A 17 7.21 37.70 14.81
C SER A 17 8.71 37.82 14.57
N LEU A 18 9.27 36.84 13.86
CA LEU A 18 10.36 37.09 12.93
C LEU A 18 10.14 36.20 11.67
N LEU A 19 9.56 36.84 10.65
CA LEU A 19 9.62 36.41 9.27
C LEU A 19 11.06 36.63 8.79
N ALA A 20 11.73 35.57 8.38
CA ALA A 20 12.96 35.66 7.58
C ALA A 20 12.62 35.22 6.16
N VAL A 21 12.44 36.21 5.30
CA VAL A 21 12.41 36.08 3.85
C VAL A 21 13.83 35.87 3.38
N PHE A 22 14.12 34.70 2.78
CA PHE A 22 15.36 34.48 2.04
C PHE A 22 15.06 34.56 0.55
N CYS A 23 15.40 35.74 -0.04
CA CYS A 23 15.56 35.91 -1.47
C CYS A 23 16.83 35.20 -1.93
N PHE A 24 16.72 34.19 -2.79
CA PHE A 24 17.86 33.70 -3.57
C PHE A 24 17.90 34.42 -4.91
N THR A 25 18.89 35.29 -5.07
CA THR A 25 19.25 35.96 -6.33
C THR A 25 19.99 34.98 -7.25
N PHE A 26 19.50 34.92 -8.48
CA PHE A 26 20.17 34.26 -9.60
C PHE A 26 21.49 34.98 -9.94
N PHE A 27 22.56 34.24 -10.00
CA PHE A 27 23.79 34.69 -10.68
C PHE A 27 23.89 33.95 -12.02
N VAL A 28 23.73 34.77 -13.07
CA VAL A 28 24.08 34.40 -14.45
C VAL A 28 25.55 34.76 -14.61
N ILE A 29 26.39 33.79 -14.95
CA ILE A 29 27.74 34.06 -15.45
C ILE A 29 27.74 33.76 -16.93
N ALA A 30 28.01 34.81 -17.69
CA ALA A 30 28.13 34.78 -19.14
C ALA A 30 29.53 34.29 -19.55
N CYS A 31 29.56 33.60 -20.66
CA CYS A 31 30.76 33.17 -21.36
C CYS A 31 31.53 34.38 -21.92
N SER A 32 32.85 34.27 -21.97
CA SER A 32 33.66 34.96 -22.96
C SER A 32 34.63 33.98 -23.61
N ASP A 33 34.58 33.98 -24.94
CA ASP A 33 35.48 33.30 -25.85
C ASP A 33 36.91 33.85 -25.71
N ASP A 34 37.91 33.01 -25.87
CA ASP A 34 39.16 33.39 -26.52
C ASP A 34 39.79 32.16 -27.17
N ASP A 35 40.08 32.32 -28.45
CA ASP A 35 40.77 31.43 -29.38
C ASP A 35 42.22 31.26 -28.99
N ASP A 36 42.78 30.04 -29.13
CA ASP A 36 44.14 29.90 -29.67
C ASP A 36 44.38 28.48 -30.25
N ASP A 37 44.82 28.51 -31.50
CA ASP A 37 45.27 27.39 -32.32
C ASP A 37 46.53 26.70 -31.77
N ASN A 38 46.58 25.36 -31.76
CA ASN A 38 47.61 24.61 -32.49
C ASN A 38 47.43 23.07 -32.43
N PRO A 39 47.77 22.35 -33.48
CA PRO A 39 47.47 20.91 -33.61
C PRO A 39 48.61 20.04 -33.09
N VAL A 40 48.27 19.08 -32.22
CA VAL A 40 49.19 17.95 -31.91
C VAL A 40 48.47 16.66 -32.31
N THR A 41 48.90 16.08 -33.39
CA THR A 41 48.63 14.70 -33.81
C THR A 41 49.21 13.73 -32.78
N ASN A 42 48.39 12.87 -32.20
CA ASN A 42 48.86 11.60 -31.68
C ASN A 42 47.82 10.50 -31.97
N ASN A 43 48.18 9.63 -32.91
CA ASN A 43 47.52 8.36 -33.16
C ASN A 43 47.78 7.42 -32.00
N ASN A 44 46.75 7.10 -31.23
CA ASN A 44 46.64 5.87 -30.47
C ASN A 44 45.25 5.29 -30.72
N ASN A 45 45.22 4.23 -31.54
CA ASN A 45 44.10 3.32 -31.65
C ASN A 45 43.96 2.60 -30.29
N GLU A 46 43.12 3.11 -29.42
CA GLU A 46 42.52 2.30 -28.36
C GLU A 46 41.10 1.94 -28.81
N GLU A 47 40.91 0.63 -29.01
CA GLU A 47 39.60 0.04 -29.22
C GLU A 47 38.70 0.43 -28.04
N GLN A 48 37.74 1.33 -28.25
CA GLN A 48 36.66 1.55 -27.34
C GLN A 48 35.84 0.26 -27.20
N PRO A 49 35.58 -0.23 -25.97
CA PRO A 49 34.61 -1.28 -25.80
C PRO A 49 33.28 -0.77 -26.36
N SER A 50 32.68 -1.54 -27.24
CA SER A 50 31.36 -1.30 -27.78
C SER A 50 30.39 -1.20 -26.59
N ASP A 51 30.00 0.01 -26.27
CA ASP A 51 28.89 0.33 -25.36
C ASP A 51 27.65 -0.26 -26.03
N THR A 52 27.34 -1.50 -25.67
CA THR A 52 26.08 -2.12 -26.00
C THR A 52 25.05 -1.36 -25.18
N LEU A 53 24.51 -0.28 -25.75
CA LEU A 53 23.35 0.41 -25.26
C LEU A 53 22.31 -0.67 -24.98
N GLN A 54 22.16 -1.07 -23.73
CA GLN A 54 21.02 -1.85 -23.28
C GLN A 54 19.82 -0.95 -23.53
N GLN A 55 19.17 -1.19 -24.65
CA GLN A 55 17.94 -0.55 -25.01
C GLN A 55 16.97 -0.81 -23.86
N GLU A 56 16.71 0.21 -23.03
CA GLU A 56 15.73 0.08 -21.95
C GLU A 56 14.44 -0.44 -22.55
N ALA A 57 14.02 -1.60 -22.09
CA ALA A 57 12.85 -2.25 -22.64
C ALA A 57 11.62 -1.38 -22.34
N VAL A 58 11.01 -0.85 -23.39
CA VAL A 58 9.86 0.02 -23.30
C VAL A 58 8.73 -0.74 -22.62
N LEU A 59 8.21 -0.16 -21.53
CA LEU A 59 7.01 -0.65 -20.85
C LEU A 59 5.76 -0.22 -21.62
N ASP A 60 4.84 -1.17 -21.77
CA ASP A 60 3.48 -0.95 -22.21
C ASP A 60 2.54 -0.97 -21.00
N SER A 61 1.57 -0.07 -20.97
CA SER A 61 0.52 -0.05 -19.96
C SER A 61 -0.82 0.22 -20.60
N MET A 62 -1.82 -0.58 -20.25
CA MET A 62 -3.17 -0.44 -20.78
C MET A 62 -4.22 -0.64 -19.69
N ASP A 63 -5.35 0.02 -19.85
CA ASP A 63 -6.51 -0.27 -19.03
C ASP A 63 -7.05 -1.66 -19.41
N PHE A 64 -7.36 -2.46 -18.42
CA PHE A 64 -7.95 -3.78 -18.60
C PHE A 64 -9.10 -3.97 -17.62
N ILE A 65 -10.28 -4.30 -18.14
CA ILE A 65 -11.50 -4.44 -17.35
C ILE A 65 -11.85 -5.92 -17.23
N CYS A 66 -11.85 -6.41 -15.98
CA CYS A 66 -12.39 -7.71 -15.63
C CYS A 66 -13.91 -7.61 -15.38
N LYS A 67 -14.57 -8.75 -15.31
CA LYS A 67 -16.00 -8.83 -14.95
C LYS A 67 -16.21 -9.80 -13.80
N LYS A 68 -17.06 -9.38 -12.86
CA LYS A 68 -17.66 -10.23 -11.82
C LYS A 68 -19.19 -10.22 -12.04
N GLY A 69 -19.70 -11.21 -12.78
CA GLY A 69 -21.06 -11.13 -13.30
C GLY A 69 -21.25 -9.91 -14.21
N GLU A 70 -22.19 -9.06 -13.89
CA GLU A 70 -22.43 -7.81 -14.63
C GLU A 70 -21.53 -6.64 -14.18
N MET A 71 -20.87 -6.76 -13.00
CA MET A 71 -20.02 -5.71 -12.46
C MET A 71 -18.69 -5.66 -13.19
N LYS A 72 -18.21 -4.45 -13.42
CA LYS A 72 -16.90 -4.17 -14.02
C LYS A 72 -15.89 -3.92 -12.92
N ILE A 73 -14.75 -4.59 -13.03
CA ILE A 73 -13.55 -4.36 -12.21
C ILE A 73 -12.52 -3.69 -13.09
N TYR A 74 -12.25 -2.42 -12.83
CA TYR A 74 -11.23 -1.64 -13.54
C TYR A 74 -9.85 -1.98 -13.01
N GLY A 75 -8.88 -2.07 -13.91
CA GLY A 75 -7.48 -2.21 -13.53
C GLY A 75 -6.53 -1.78 -14.63
N LYS A 76 -5.26 -1.78 -14.32
CA LYS A 76 -4.18 -1.42 -15.21
C LYS A 76 -3.16 -2.54 -15.34
N LEU A 77 -2.94 -2.96 -16.59
CA LEU A 77 -1.98 -3.98 -16.95
C LEU A 77 -0.66 -3.31 -17.34
N TYR A 78 0.45 -3.83 -16.84
CA TYR A 78 1.80 -3.42 -17.19
C TYR A 78 2.58 -4.63 -17.69
N LYS A 79 3.30 -4.46 -18.79
CA LYS A 79 4.16 -5.49 -19.39
C LYS A 79 5.25 -4.85 -20.25
N LYS A 80 6.29 -5.58 -20.57
CA LYS A 80 7.22 -5.16 -21.64
C LYS A 80 6.56 -5.26 -23.01
N VAL A 81 6.84 -4.33 -23.90
CA VAL A 81 6.35 -4.36 -25.29
C VAL A 81 6.81 -5.65 -26.00
N SER A 82 7.99 -6.17 -25.70
CA SER A 82 8.59 -7.33 -26.32
C SER A 82 8.29 -8.67 -25.63
N ILE A 83 7.19 -8.79 -24.88
CA ILE A 83 6.75 -10.09 -24.35
C ILE A 83 6.33 -10.97 -25.54
N GLY A 84 7.25 -11.81 -26.04
CA GLY A 84 7.02 -12.73 -27.15
C GLY A 84 6.56 -14.12 -26.74
N LYS A 85 6.43 -14.40 -25.44
CA LYS A 85 6.03 -15.69 -24.85
C LYS A 85 5.16 -15.45 -23.64
N LYS A 86 4.48 -16.50 -23.17
CA LYS A 86 3.82 -16.49 -21.86
C LYS A 86 4.82 -16.14 -20.77
N ALA A 87 4.44 -15.21 -19.90
CA ALA A 87 5.26 -14.72 -18.80
C ALA A 87 4.55 -14.93 -17.45
N PRO A 88 5.32 -15.07 -16.35
CA PRO A 88 4.75 -15.03 -15.02
C PRO A 88 3.91 -13.79 -14.81
N ALA A 89 2.87 -13.89 -14.01
CA ALA A 89 1.99 -12.77 -13.69
C ALA A 89 1.93 -12.48 -12.19
N VAL A 90 1.82 -11.20 -11.84
CA VAL A 90 1.55 -10.74 -10.47
C VAL A 90 0.28 -9.93 -10.48
N ILE A 91 -0.68 -10.30 -9.63
CA ILE A 91 -1.90 -9.54 -9.38
C ILE A 91 -1.70 -8.77 -8.09
N LEU A 92 -1.88 -7.44 -8.13
CA LEU A 92 -1.60 -6.53 -7.03
C LEU A 92 -2.88 -5.94 -6.47
N SER A 93 -3.13 -6.19 -5.18
CA SER A 93 -4.30 -5.73 -4.42
C SER A 93 -3.92 -4.59 -3.48
N HIS A 94 -4.64 -3.46 -3.61
CA HIS A 94 -4.37 -2.25 -2.82
C HIS A 94 -4.92 -2.31 -1.39
N SER A 95 -4.46 -1.38 -0.54
CA SER A 95 -4.95 -1.18 0.83
C SER A 95 -6.38 -0.59 0.85
N SER A 96 -7.04 -0.68 1.99
CA SER A 96 -8.38 -0.09 2.22
C SER A 96 -8.45 1.36 1.76
N SER A 97 -9.57 1.74 1.16
CA SER A 97 -9.88 3.10 0.70
C SER A 97 -8.91 3.68 -0.34
N LEU A 98 -8.06 2.85 -0.96
CA LEU A 98 -7.16 3.25 -2.04
C LEU A 98 -7.67 2.75 -3.40
N THR A 99 -6.83 2.86 -4.42
CA THR A 99 -7.07 2.40 -5.79
C THR A 99 -5.84 1.67 -6.34
N HIS A 100 -5.95 1.12 -7.55
CA HIS A 100 -4.82 0.54 -8.30
C HIS A 100 -3.59 1.45 -8.35
N ALA A 101 -3.78 2.78 -8.27
CA ALA A 101 -2.69 3.74 -8.33
C ALA A 101 -1.66 3.54 -7.20
N ALA A 102 -2.11 3.09 -6.02
CA ALA A 102 -1.24 2.81 -4.88
C ALA A 102 -0.24 1.66 -5.14
N MET A 103 -0.55 0.78 -6.08
CA MET A 103 0.28 -0.37 -6.44
C MET A 103 1.02 -0.19 -7.77
N ALA A 104 0.82 0.95 -8.46
CA ALA A 104 1.28 1.15 -9.82
C ALA A 104 2.82 1.15 -9.95
N ASP A 105 3.56 1.68 -8.96
CA ASP A 105 5.02 1.71 -8.99
C ASP A 105 5.61 0.30 -8.84
N TYR A 106 5.05 -0.50 -7.94
CA TYR A 106 5.39 -1.93 -7.82
C TYR A 106 5.06 -2.69 -9.10
N ALA A 107 3.89 -2.45 -9.70
CA ALA A 107 3.49 -3.08 -10.95
C ALA A 107 4.46 -2.73 -12.09
N ARG A 108 4.88 -1.47 -12.22
CA ARG A 108 5.89 -1.03 -13.19
C ARG A 108 7.25 -1.71 -12.94
N ALA A 109 7.70 -1.76 -11.69
CA ALA A 109 8.96 -2.39 -11.33
C ALA A 109 8.97 -3.89 -11.65
N ILE A 110 7.88 -4.60 -11.38
CA ILE A 110 7.68 -6.01 -11.69
C ILE A 110 7.65 -6.23 -13.21
N ALA A 111 6.91 -5.40 -13.95
CA ALA A 111 6.85 -5.48 -15.40
C ALA A 111 8.22 -5.22 -16.05
N ASN A 112 9.06 -4.36 -15.48
CA ASN A 112 10.44 -4.15 -15.90
C ASN A 112 11.33 -5.40 -15.74
N LYS A 113 10.93 -6.36 -14.90
CA LYS A 113 11.59 -7.68 -14.80
C LYS A 113 11.09 -8.69 -15.82
N GLY A 114 10.18 -8.30 -16.74
CA GLY A 114 9.68 -9.16 -17.81
C GLY A 114 8.46 -10.00 -17.41
N MET A 115 7.78 -9.64 -16.34
CA MET A 115 6.54 -10.25 -15.88
C MET A 115 5.33 -9.43 -16.38
N VAL A 116 4.14 -10.03 -16.34
CA VAL A 116 2.87 -9.31 -16.45
C VAL A 116 2.47 -8.85 -15.05
N ALA A 117 2.17 -7.58 -14.86
CA ALA A 117 1.69 -7.05 -13.59
C ALA A 117 0.33 -6.39 -13.78
N TYR A 118 -0.64 -6.77 -12.97
CA TYR A 118 -1.99 -6.22 -13.02
C TYR A 118 -2.40 -5.70 -11.65
N CYS A 119 -2.66 -4.40 -11.55
CA CYS A 119 -3.25 -3.79 -10.38
C CYS A 119 -4.65 -3.26 -10.71
N PHE A 120 -5.59 -3.38 -9.79
CA PHE A 120 -7.00 -3.12 -10.02
C PHE A 120 -7.64 -2.40 -8.84
N ASP A 121 -8.82 -1.82 -9.08
CA ASP A 121 -9.67 -1.22 -8.05
C ASP A 121 -10.68 -2.26 -7.58
N PHE A 122 -10.78 -2.48 -6.27
CA PHE A 122 -11.89 -3.27 -5.71
C PHE A 122 -13.23 -2.58 -5.96
N CYS A 123 -14.29 -3.37 -6.17
CA CYS A 123 -15.66 -2.87 -6.34
C CYS A 123 -16.14 -2.17 -5.06
N GLY A 124 -16.35 -0.86 -5.15
CA GLY A 124 -16.69 -0.05 -3.99
C GLY A 124 -15.56 0.11 -2.97
N GLY A 125 -14.33 -0.29 -3.29
CA GLY A 125 -13.18 -0.26 -2.38
C GLY A 125 -12.74 1.14 -1.96
N SER A 126 -13.12 2.17 -2.71
CA SER A 126 -12.94 3.59 -2.36
C SER A 126 -13.92 4.47 -3.12
N SER A 127 -14.06 5.74 -2.69
CA SER A 127 -14.84 6.75 -3.42
C SER A 127 -14.23 7.14 -4.77
N GLU A 128 -12.94 6.84 -4.97
CA GLU A 128 -12.20 7.12 -6.21
C GLU A 128 -12.07 5.89 -7.11
N SER A 129 -12.66 4.75 -6.70
CA SER A 129 -12.65 3.51 -7.48
C SER A 129 -13.31 3.73 -8.84
N LYS A 130 -12.66 3.23 -9.90
CA LYS A 130 -13.22 3.18 -11.26
C LYS A 130 -13.98 1.87 -11.51
N SER A 131 -13.96 0.95 -10.57
CA SER A 131 -14.79 -0.26 -10.56
C SER A 131 -16.21 0.06 -10.16
N ASP A 132 -17.15 -0.79 -10.55
CA ASP A 132 -18.55 -0.67 -10.15
C ASP A 132 -18.71 -0.88 -8.62
N GLY A 133 -19.88 -0.54 -8.08
CA GLY A 133 -20.18 -0.69 -6.65
C GLY A 133 -20.07 0.61 -5.88
N ASN A 134 -20.25 0.52 -4.57
CA ASN A 134 -20.13 1.65 -3.65
C ASN A 134 -19.56 1.17 -2.29
N THR A 135 -19.08 2.11 -1.50
CA THR A 135 -18.42 1.83 -0.22
C THR A 135 -19.37 1.21 0.82
N ASP A 136 -20.68 1.47 0.73
CA ASP A 136 -21.65 0.95 1.70
C ASP A 136 -21.91 -0.56 1.52
N SER A 137 -21.71 -1.08 0.32
CA SER A 137 -21.89 -2.49 -0.02
C SER A 137 -20.57 -3.30 -0.08
N MET A 138 -19.44 -2.64 0.05
CA MET A 138 -18.12 -3.28 0.07
C MET A 138 -17.88 -3.96 1.41
N THR A 139 -17.27 -5.14 1.37
CA THR A 139 -16.75 -5.89 2.53
C THR A 139 -15.45 -6.61 2.13
N VAL A 140 -14.69 -7.11 3.10
CA VAL A 140 -13.53 -7.98 2.82
C VAL A 140 -13.92 -9.16 1.92
N PHE A 141 -15.11 -9.72 2.12
CA PHE A 141 -15.57 -10.89 1.35
C PHE A 141 -16.00 -10.54 -0.08
N THR A 142 -16.57 -9.36 -0.31
CA THR A 142 -16.83 -8.89 -1.67
C THR A 142 -15.53 -8.60 -2.43
N GLU A 143 -14.48 -8.15 -1.73
CA GLU A 143 -13.14 -7.98 -2.30
C GLU A 143 -12.44 -9.32 -2.59
N VAL A 144 -12.68 -10.35 -1.77
CA VAL A 144 -12.25 -11.74 -2.06
C VAL A 144 -12.86 -12.21 -3.38
N ASP A 145 -14.17 -11.97 -3.60
CA ASP A 145 -14.84 -12.32 -4.84
C ASP A 145 -14.33 -11.51 -6.03
N ASP A 146 -13.98 -10.24 -5.84
CA ASP A 146 -13.35 -9.41 -6.88
C ASP A 146 -11.99 -9.99 -7.29
N LEU A 147 -11.14 -10.30 -6.33
CA LEU A 147 -9.80 -10.84 -6.62
C LEU A 147 -9.87 -12.22 -7.29
N LYS A 148 -10.84 -13.07 -6.94
CA LYS A 148 -11.09 -14.33 -7.65
C LYS A 148 -11.51 -14.10 -9.10
N ALA A 149 -12.39 -13.13 -9.35
CA ALA A 149 -12.80 -12.77 -10.71
C ALA A 149 -11.61 -12.22 -11.52
N VAL A 150 -10.77 -11.40 -10.91
CA VAL A 150 -9.53 -10.89 -11.50
C VAL A 150 -8.56 -12.03 -11.81
N LEU A 151 -8.32 -12.94 -10.87
CA LEU A 151 -7.47 -14.11 -11.07
C LEU A 151 -7.94 -14.93 -12.27
N SER A 152 -9.25 -15.21 -12.34
CA SER A 152 -9.84 -15.92 -13.47
C SER A 152 -9.63 -15.20 -14.82
N ALA A 153 -9.78 -13.88 -14.86
CA ALA A 153 -9.58 -13.09 -16.07
C ALA A 153 -8.10 -13.03 -16.49
N VAL A 154 -7.18 -12.86 -15.55
CA VAL A 154 -5.73 -12.86 -15.82
C VAL A 154 -5.27 -14.20 -16.37
N ARG A 155 -5.78 -15.31 -15.84
CA ARG A 155 -5.50 -16.66 -16.33
C ARG A 155 -5.93 -16.92 -17.78
N GLN A 156 -6.89 -16.16 -18.29
CA GLN A 156 -7.37 -16.26 -19.67
C GLN A 156 -6.55 -15.44 -20.66
N MET A 157 -5.58 -14.66 -20.21
CA MET A 157 -4.72 -13.87 -21.09
C MET A 157 -3.69 -14.77 -21.80
N ASP A 158 -3.58 -14.69 -23.11
CA ASP A 158 -2.63 -15.47 -23.91
C ASP A 158 -1.15 -15.24 -23.55
N ILE A 159 -0.86 -14.08 -22.94
CA ILE A 159 0.47 -13.67 -22.53
C ILE A 159 0.86 -14.16 -21.13
N VAL A 160 -0.06 -14.78 -20.38
CA VAL A 160 0.18 -15.24 -19.00
C VAL A 160 0.53 -16.71 -18.94
N ASP A 161 1.55 -17.02 -18.19
CA ASP A 161 1.89 -18.38 -17.79
C ASP A 161 1.05 -18.77 -16.57
N ASN A 162 0.07 -19.65 -16.78
CA ASN A 162 -0.88 -20.07 -15.75
C ASN A 162 -0.28 -20.87 -14.59
N ASP A 163 0.93 -21.38 -14.76
CA ASP A 163 1.65 -22.11 -13.71
C ASP A 163 2.52 -21.17 -12.85
N SER A 164 2.54 -19.88 -13.18
CA SER A 164 3.42 -18.87 -12.58
C SER A 164 2.67 -17.58 -12.24
N ILE A 165 1.55 -17.70 -11.51
CA ILE A 165 0.75 -16.54 -11.05
C ILE A 165 0.98 -16.33 -9.56
N PHE A 166 1.33 -15.09 -9.21
CA PHE A 166 1.55 -14.63 -7.83
C PHE A 166 0.46 -13.64 -7.43
N LEU A 167 0.10 -13.64 -6.14
CA LEU A 167 -0.69 -12.56 -5.54
C LEU A 167 0.24 -11.68 -4.69
N LEU A 168 0.09 -10.37 -4.83
CA LEU A 168 0.73 -9.39 -3.97
C LEU A 168 -0.33 -8.48 -3.39
N GLY A 169 -0.46 -8.41 -2.07
CA GLY A 169 -1.45 -7.55 -1.43
C GLY A 169 -0.88 -6.72 -0.30
N SER A 170 -1.37 -5.48 -0.16
CA SER A 170 -0.99 -4.55 0.91
C SER A 170 -2.14 -4.34 1.88
N SER A 171 -1.86 -4.33 3.19
CA SER A 171 -2.84 -4.05 4.25
C SER A 171 -4.11 -4.92 4.12
N GLN A 172 -5.31 -4.33 3.93
CA GLN A 172 -6.54 -5.07 3.66
C GLN A 172 -6.44 -5.94 2.40
N GLY A 173 -5.84 -5.43 1.30
CA GLY A 173 -5.56 -6.24 0.11
C GLY A 173 -4.62 -7.42 0.40
N GLY A 174 -3.79 -7.32 1.45
CA GLY A 174 -2.97 -8.43 1.96
C GLY A 174 -3.82 -9.51 2.64
N LEU A 175 -4.80 -9.14 3.47
CA LEU A 175 -5.77 -10.08 4.04
C LEU A 175 -6.59 -10.77 2.93
N VAL A 176 -7.12 -9.99 1.97
CA VAL A 176 -7.88 -10.51 0.83
C VAL A 176 -7.03 -11.48 0.00
N SER A 177 -5.79 -11.11 -0.30
CA SER A 177 -4.86 -11.97 -1.06
C SER A 177 -4.54 -13.28 -0.33
N ALA A 178 -4.39 -13.23 1.00
CA ALA A 178 -4.18 -14.42 1.81
C ALA A 178 -5.39 -15.36 1.74
N LEU A 179 -6.61 -14.84 1.89
CA LEU A 179 -7.84 -15.65 1.81
C LEU A 179 -8.02 -16.27 0.42
N VAL A 180 -7.78 -15.51 -0.65
CA VAL A 180 -7.87 -16.04 -2.02
C VAL A 180 -6.80 -17.10 -2.30
N ALA A 181 -5.57 -16.92 -1.79
CA ALA A 181 -4.51 -17.91 -1.95
C ALA A 181 -4.89 -19.26 -1.31
N GLU A 182 -5.55 -19.26 -0.15
CA GLU A 182 -6.05 -20.49 0.48
C GLU A 182 -7.10 -21.20 -0.39
N GLU A 183 -8.07 -20.44 -0.92
CA GLU A 183 -9.17 -21.01 -1.72
C GLU A 183 -8.71 -21.41 -3.13
N CYS A 184 -7.74 -20.69 -3.72
CA CYS A 184 -7.26 -20.86 -5.08
C CYS A 184 -5.82 -21.41 -5.13
N ALA A 185 -5.40 -22.23 -4.16
CA ALA A 185 -4.03 -22.72 -4.02
C ALA A 185 -3.48 -23.46 -5.25
N LYS A 186 -4.33 -23.99 -6.11
CA LYS A 186 -3.93 -24.66 -7.36
C LYS A 186 -3.66 -23.68 -8.50
N GLU A 187 -4.06 -22.44 -8.34
CA GLU A 187 -4.03 -21.41 -9.39
C GLU A 187 -2.98 -20.33 -9.08
N VAL A 188 -2.46 -20.32 -7.86
CA VAL A 188 -1.50 -19.33 -7.34
C VAL A 188 -0.24 -20.06 -6.92
N CYS A 189 0.93 -19.65 -7.42
CA CYS A 189 2.21 -20.30 -7.13
C CYS A 189 3.03 -19.60 -6.01
N GLY A 190 2.60 -18.43 -5.55
CA GLY A 190 3.25 -17.72 -4.46
C GLY A 190 2.47 -16.50 -4.00
N LEU A 191 2.69 -16.11 -2.74
CA LEU A 191 1.98 -15.03 -2.06
C LEU A 191 2.99 -14.03 -1.48
N ILE A 192 2.80 -12.75 -1.75
CA ILE A 192 3.59 -11.66 -1.21
C ILE A 192 2.65 -10.72 -0.45
N LEU A 193 2.95 -10.45 0.80
CA LEU A 193 2.10 -9.66 1.68
C LEU A 193 2.87 -8.48 2.24
N PHE A 194 2.36 -7.29 2.04
CA PHE A 194 2.87 -6.06 2.64
C PHE A 194 1.99 -5.71 3.85
N TYR A 195 2.56 -5.76 5.05
CA TYR A 195 1.88 -5.41 6.30
C TYR A 195 0.40 -5.83 6.32
N PRO A 196 0.10 -7.15 6.10
CA PRO A 196 -1.28 -7.61 5.90
C PRO A 196 -2.15 -7.34 7.12
N ALA A 197 -3.33 -6.78 6.90
CA ALA A 197 -4.23 -6.34 7.96
C ALA A 197 -5.03 -7.49 8.60
N PHE A 198 -4.33 -8.48 9.14
CA PHE A 198 -4.93 -9.61 9.86
C PHE A 198 -5.58 -9.20 11.19
N ASN A 199 -5.34 -7.97 11.65
CA ASN A 199 -5.92 -7.38 12.86
C ASN A 199 -7.32 -6.80 12.66
N ILE A 200 -7.87 -6.73 11.44
CA ILE A 200 -9.16 -6.07 11.18
C ILE A 200 -10.28 -6.56 12.12
N PRO A 201 -10.51 -7.87 12.31
CA PRO A 201 -11.56 -8.32 13.24
C PRO A 201 -11.34 -7.85 14.69
N ASP A 202 -10.11 -7.91 15.17
CA ASP A 202 -9.77 -7.48 16.53
C ASP A 202 -9.93 -5.97 16.69
N MET A 203 -9.51 -5.20 15.70
CA MET A 203 -9.68 -3.75 15.64
C MET A 203 -11.17 -3.38 15.68
N VAL A 204 -12.00 -4.01 14.85
CA VAL A 204 -13.46 -3.75 14.81
C VAL A 204 -14.13 -4.09 16.14
N LYS A 205 -13.75 -5.19 16.81
CA LYS A 205 -14.26 -5.54 18.15
C LYS A 205 -13.87 -4.50 19.19
N GLN A 206 -12.58 -4.15 19.25
CA GLN A 206 -12.06 -3.19 20.22
C GLN A 206 -12.80 -1.85 20.14
N PHE A 207 -13.05 -1.35 18.94
CA PHE A 207 -13.79 -0.11 18.76
C PHE A 207 -15.29 -0.26 19.06
N GLY A 208 -15.90 -1.38 18.70
CA GLY A 208 -17.30 -1.68 19.07
C GLY A 208 -17.50 -1.70 20.57
N ASP A 209 -16.58 -2.31 21.32
CA ASP A 209 -16.60 -2.35 22.78
C ASP A 209 -16.43 -0.95 23.38
N LEU A 210 -15.55 -0.12 22.81
CA LEU A 210 -15.34 1.26 23.23
C LEU A 210 -16.60 2.10 23.04
N PHE A 211 -17.28 2.00 21.90
CA PHE A 211 -18.56 2.67 21.66
C PHE A 211 -19.67 2.22 22.61
N ASN A 212 -19.75 0.92 22.90
CA ASN A 212 -20.71 0.37 23.85
C ASN A 212 -20.44 0.84 25.28
N GLN A 213 -19.18 1.02 25.66
CA GLN A 213 -18.79 1.52 26.98
C GLN A 213 -19.11 3.00 27.17
N TRP A 214 -19.12 3.79 26.10
CA TRP A 214 -19.44 5.23 26.14
C TRP A 214 -20.93 5.52 26.10
N GLY A 215 -21.78 4.51 26.03
CA GLY A 215 -23.22 4.63 26.18
C GLY A 215 -23.95 4.52 24.85
N SER A 216 -24.89 3.62 24.82
CA SER A 216 -25.88 3.33 23.78
C SER A 216 -26.95 4.47 23.67
N GLY A 217 -26.50 5.69 23.60
CA GLY A 217 -27.33 6.83 23.28
C GLY A 217 -27.01 7.28 21.89
N GLU A 218 -27.98 7.19 20.99
CA GLU A 218 -28.08 7.87 19.71
C GLU A 218 -26.76 8.50 19.23
N TRP A 219 -26.32 8.22 18.05
CA TRP A 219 -25.21 8.90 17.35
C TRP A 219 -25.38 10.41 17.48
N GLY A 220 -25.14 10.94 18.70
CA GLY A 220 -25.28 12.32 19.05
C GLY A 220 -24.27 13.13 18.26
N ASN A 221 -24.81 13.94 17.37
CA ASN A 221 -24.24 15.13 16.77
C ASN A 221 -22.70 15.21 16.79
N LEU A 222 -22.08 14.81 15.72
CA LEU A 222 -20.63 14.89 15.44
C LEU A 222 -19.99 16.28 15.69
N GLY A 223 -20.77 17.26 16.15
CA GLY A 223 -20.33 18.63 16.45
C GLY A 223 -19.62 18.82 17.81
N ASP A 224 -19.70 17.86 18.73
CA ASP A 224 -19.20 18.02 20.12
C ASP A 224 -17.80 17.41 20.36
N TRP A 225 -17.13 16.95 19.32
CA TRP A 225 -15.81 16.32 19.41
C TRP A 225 -14.69 17.27 19.85
N GLY A 226 -14.94 18.56 19.88
CA GLY A 226 -13.98 19.59 20.31
C GLY A 226 -13.70 19.65 21.82
N ASN A 227 -14.44 18.93 22.65
CA ASN A 227 -14.39 19.06 24.11
C ASN A 227 -14.00 17.81 24.88
N MET A 228 -13.51 16.77 24.17
CA MET A 228 -12.99 15.56 24.83
C MET A 228 -11.57 15.81 25.35
N GLY A 229 -11.47 15.81 26.68
CA GLY A 229 -10.18 15.98 27.36
C GLY A 229 -9.19 14.87 27.02
N SER A 230 -7.95 15.29 26.91
CA SER A 230 -6.71 14.50 26.84
C SER A 230 -6.79 13.13 26.18
N TRP A 231 -6.62 13.09 24.89
CA TRP A 231 -6.52 11.90 24.02
C TRP A 231 -5.23 11.06 24.23
N GLY A 232 -4.49 11.31 25.31
CA GLY A 232 -3.18 10.70 25.57
C GLY A 232 -3.17 9.18 25.75
N ASP A 233 -4.33 8.57 26.04
CA ASP A 233 -4.43 7.10 26.26
C ASP A 233 -5.07 6.33 25.09
N LEU A 234 -5.56 7.02 24.06
CA LEU A 234 -6.11 6.40 22.84
C LEU A 234 -5.03 6.38 21.77
N GLY A 235 -4.11 5.46 21.85
CA GLY A 235 -2.90 5.38 21.03
C GLY A 235 -3.08 5.26 19.51
N ASP A 236 -4.33 5.36 18.97
CA ASP A 236 -4.53 5.19 17.53
C ASP A 236 -5.73 5.98 16.97
N MET A 237 -5.56 7.29 16.84
CA MET A 237 -6.57 8.12 16.15
C MET A 237 -6.67 7.80 14.64
N ASN A 238 -5.64 7.24 14.04
CA ASN A 238 -5.63 6.88 12.62
C ASN A 238 -6.46 5.62 12.35
N GLY A 239 -6.40 4.62 13.24
CA GLY A 239 -7.28 3.45 13.17
C GLY A 239 -8.75 3.85 13.30
N MET A 240 -9.06 4.81 14.20
CA MET A 240 -10.42 5.33 14.38
C MET A 240 -10.95 6.05 13.13
N LEU A 241 -10.14 6.88 12.47
CA LEU A 241 -10.54 7.57 11.24
C LEU A 241 -10.80 6.59 10.08
N GLY A 242 -10.01 5.52 9.98
CA GLY A 242 -10.24 4.44 9.01
C GLY A 242 -11.57 3.72 9.25
N MET A 243 -11.93 3.47 10.51
CA MET A 243 -13.19 2.81 10.87
C MET A 243 -14.42 3.70 10.69
N MET A 244 -14.31 5.02 10.85
CA MET A 244 -15.43 5.95 10.61
C MET A 244 -15.91 5.93 9.15
N SER A 245 -15.13 5.39 8.23
CA SER A 245 -15.49 5.19 6.82
C SER A 245 -16.04 3.79 6.51
N MET A 246 -16.04 2.85 7.48
CA MET A 246 -16.54 1.50 7.28
C MET A 246 -18.05 1.44 7.42
N SER A 247 -18.73 0.79 6.47
CA SER A 247 -20.17 0.59 6.54
C SER A 247 -20.55 -0.39 7.66
N GLU A 248 -21.81 -0.31 8.13
CA GLU A 248 -22.34 -1.28 9.10
C GLU A 248 -22.27 -2.72 8.55
N LEU A 249 -22.47 -2.88 7.23
CA LEU A 249 -22.32 -4.18 6.57
C LEU A 249 -20.88 -4.70 6.67
N TYR A 250 -19.88 -3.85 6.41
CA TYR A 250 -18.48 -4.22 6.56
C TYR A 250 -18.18 -4.71 7.98
N ILE A 251 -18.55 -3.90 8.98
CA ILE A 251 -18.33 -4.19 10.39
C ILE A 251 -19.01 -5.51 10.78
N SER A 252 -20.29 -5.68 10.45
CA SER A 252 -21.07 -6.85 10.84
C SER A 252 -20.56 -8.16 10.22
N THR A 253 -19.97 -8.10 9.05
CA THR A 253 -19.43 -9.29 8.36
C THR A 253 -18.06 -9.72 8.85
N ILE A 254 -17.23 -8.76 9.32
CA ILE A 254 -15.83 -9.05 9.66
C ILE A 254 -15.56 -9.19 11.16
N LYS A 255 -16.37 -8.57 12.04
CA LYS A 255 -16.11 -8.49 13.48
C LYS A 255 -15.89 -9.83 14.19
N ASP A 256 -16.58 -10.88 13.73
CA ASP A 256 -16.49 -12.23 14.32
C ASP A 256 -15.75 -13.23 13.42
N PHE A 257 -15.09 -12.74 12.38
CA PHE A 257 -14.34 -13.59 11.47
C PHE A 257 -13.02 -14.02 12.09
N ASP A 258 -12.80 -15.33 12.18
CA ASP A 258 -11.55 -15.90 12.65
C ASP A 258 -10.55 -16.03 11.48
N VAL A 259 -9.73 -14.99 11.31
CA VAL A 259 -8.68 -14.97 10.29
C VAL A 259 -7.76 -16.19 10.40
N TRP A 260 -7.41 -16.56 11.63
CA TRP A 260 -6.38 -17.59 11.91
C TRP A 260 -6.81 -19.01 11.52
N SER A 261 -8.12 -19.27 11.54
CA SER A 261 -8.68 -20.54 11.06
C SER A 261 -8.86 -20.57 9.53
N ASN A 262 -8.67 -19.43 8.85
CA ASN A 262 -8.90 -19.27 7.42
C ASN A 262 -7.63 -18.96 6.63
N ILE A 263 -6.45 -18.97 7.27
CA ILE A 263 -5.14 -18.82 6.63
C ILE A 263 -4.18 -19.88 7.17
N GLY A 264 -3.05 -20.10 6.47
CA GLY A 264 -1.94 -20.94 6.94
C GLY A 264 -1.87 -22.33 6.32
N THR A 265 -2.79 -22.68 5.42
CA THR A 265 -2.76 -23.97 4.70
C THR A 265 -2.23 -23.86 3.28
N PHE A 266 -2.04 -22.64 2.77
CA PHE A 266 -1.48 -22.40 1.45
C PHE A 266 -0.10 -23.07 1.29
N PRO A 267 0.07 -24.02 0.35
CA PRO A 267 1.24 -24.90 0.32
C PRO A 267 2.47 -24.29 -0.37
N HIS A 268 2.32 -23.13 -1.03
CA HIS A 268 3.37 -22.49 -1.79
C HIS A 268 4.09 -21.40 -0.98
N PRO A 269 5.22 -20.85 -1.46
CA PRO A 269 5.97 -19.82 -0.75
C PRO A 269 5.13 -18.58 -0.40
N VAL A 270 5.24 -18.14 0.86
CA VAL A 270 4.66 -16.89 1.37
C VAL A 270 5.78 -15.97 1.82
N THR A 271 5.81 -14.77 1.29
CA THR A 271 6.77 -13.75 1.69
C THR A 271 6.02 -12.58 2.32
N ILE A 272 6.27 -12.30 3.58
CA ILE A 272 5.66 -11.18 4.31
C ILE A 272 6.72 -10.11 4.53
N LEU A 273 6.40 -8.86 4.17
CA LEU A 273 7.20 -7.67 4.44
C LEU A 273 6.43 -6.78 5.40
N HIS A 274 7.03 -6.39 6.53
CA HIS A 274 6.34 -5.61 7.54
C HIS A 274 7.29 -4.61 8.22
N GLY A 275 6.82 -3.38 8.40
CA GLY A 275 7.56 -2.32 9.08
C GLY A 275 7.65 -2.56 10.59
N THR A 276 8.80 -2.32 11.19
CA THR A 276 8.96 -2.50 12.65
C THR A 276 8.29 -1.40 13.48
N SER A 277 7.96 -0.27 12.84
CA SER A 277 7.28 0.88 13.46
C SER A 277 5.83 1.03 13.00
N ASP A 278 5.22 -0.04 12.45
CA ASP A 278 3.84 -0.02 11.99
C ASP A 278 2.88 0.10 13.19
N ILE A 279 2.20 1.26 13.27
CA ILE A 279 1.25 1.58 14.33
C ILE A 279 -0.20 1.22 13.97
N ILE A 280 -0.48 0.86 12.72
CA ILE A 280 -1.83 0.50 12.24
C ILE A 280 -2.05 -1.01 12.35
N VAL A 281 -1.09 -1.78 11.85
CA VAL A 281 -1.08 -3.23 11.97
C VAL A 281 0.14 -3.64 12.78
N PRO A 282 0.00 -4.01 14.04
CA PRO A 282 1.13 -4.48 14.84
C PRO A 282 1.85 -5.64 14.17
N ILE A 283 3.19 -5.56 14.06
CA ILE A 283 4.01 -6.59 13.38
C ILE A 283 3.80 -8.00 13.96
N SER A 284 3.33 -8.11 15.19
CA SER A 284 3.01 -9.39 15.85
C SER A 284 1.97 -10.23 15.09
N TYR A 285 1.09 -9.59 14.30
CA TYR A 285 0.15 -10.32 13.44
C TYR A 285 0.88 -11.02 12.30
N SER A 286 1.88 -10.40 11.69
CA SER A 286 2.73 -11.04 10.69
C SER A 286 3.64 -12.12 11.30
N GLU A 287 4.15 -11.90 12.50
CA GLU A 287 4.94 -12.90 13.25
C GLU A 287 4.10 -14.15 13.54
N LYS A 288 2.82 -13.97 13.92
CA LYS A 288 1.89 -15.09 14.11
C LYS A 288 1.59 -15.80 12.80
N ALA A 289 1.31 -15.05 11.72
CA ALA A 289 1.01 -15.62 10.41
C ALA A 289 2.15 -16.50 9.86
N VAL A 290 3.40 -16.05 9.97
CA VAL A 290 4.58 -16.84 9.57
C VAL A 290 4.64 -18.20 10.24
N GLY A 291 4.19 -18.30 11.49
CA GLY A 291 4.13 -19.56 12.22
C GLY A 291 3.07 -20.55 11.74
N LEU A 292 2.11 -20.09 10.91
CA LEU A 292 1.03 -20.92 10.39
C LEU A 292 1.34 -21.50 9.02
N TYR A 293 1.95 -20.70 8.14
CA TYR A 293 2.24 -21.14 6.78
C TYR A 293 3.42 -22.11 6.71
N PRO A 294 3.33 -23.20 5.92
CA PRO A 294 4.42 -24.19 5.82
C PRO A 294 5.72 -23.65 5.21
N GLN A 295 5.62 -22.61 4.36
CA GLN A 295 6.75 -22.05 3.61
C GLN A 295 6.75 -20.51 3.69
N ALA A 296 6.67 -19.93 4.88
CA ALA A 296 6.65 -18.49 5.05
C ALA A 296 8.01 -17.91 5.45
N THR A 297 8.25 -16.69 5.00
CA THR A 297 9.39 -15.86 5.43
C THR A 297 8.88 -14.46 5.78
N LEU A 298 9.24 -13.95 6.96
CA LEU A 298 8.97 -12.55 7.36
C LEU A 298 10.24 -11.73 7.19
N HIS A 299 10.14 -10.65 6.42
CA HIS A 299 11.14 -9.61 6.33
C HIS A 299 10.67 -8.37 7.13
N LYS A 300 11.37 -8.10 8.22
CA LYS A 300 11.15 -6.91 9.05
C LYS A 300 11.87 -5.73 8.41
N ILE A 301 11.13 -4.68 8.06
CA ILE A 301 11.68 -3.45 7.46
C ILE A 301 11.88 -2.45 8.60
N ASP A 302 13.12 -2.28 9.00
CA ASP A 302 13.46 -1.49 10.18
C ASP A 302 13.06 -0.02 10.04
N GLY A 303 12.35 0.50 11.05
CA GLY A 303 11.84 1.86 11.10
C GLY A 303 10.66 2.16 10.16
N ALA A 304 10.26 1.25 9.26
CA ALA A 304 9.12 1.48 8.41
C ALA A 304 7.81 1.44 9.20
N ASN A 305 6.89 2.34 8.86
CA ASN A 305 5.53 2.41 9.36
C ASN A 305 4.57 1.64 8.42
N HIS A 306 3.26 1.88 8.56
CA HIS A 306 2.25 1.32 7.66
C HIS A 306 2.36 1.97 6.28
N GLY A 307 2.84 1.23 5.30
CA GLY A 307 3.24 1.75 3.99
C GLY A 307 4.76 1.91 3.85
N PHE A 308 5.27 1.59 2.66
CA PHE A 308 6.71 1.60 2.39
C PHE A 308 7.16 2.82 1.60
N ASN A 309 6.24 3.58 1.00
CA ASN A 309 6.53 4.90 0.45
C ASN A 309 5.30 5.82 0.52
N ALA A 310 5.53 7.13 0.64
CA ALA A 310 4.47 8.12 0.78
C ALA A 310 3.64 8.28 -0.51
N ALA A 311 4.23 8.05 -1.68
CA ALA A 311 3.55 8.21 -2.97
C ALA A 311 2.39 7.20 -3.14
N ASN A 312 2.49 6.03 -2.51
CA ASN A 312 1.50 4.96 -2.63
C ASN A 312 0.31 5.12 -1.67
N LEU A 313 0.39 6.03 -0.72
CA LEU A 313 -0.66 6.26 0.29
C LEU A 313 -1.48 7.53 0.03
N GLY A 314 -1.16 8.30 -1.00
CA GLY A 314 -1.85 9.56 -1.30
C GLY A 314 -1.84 10.54 -0.13
N SER A 315 -2.96 11.24 0.11
CA SER A 315 -3.12 12.16 1.24
C SER A 315 -3.00 11.47 2.61
N MET A 316 -3.32 10.17 2.68
CA MET A 316 -3.23 9.37 3.90
C MET A 316 -1.76 9.16 4.33
N GLY A 317 -0.82 9.02 3.39
CA GLY A 317 0.60 8.88 3.69
C GLY A 317 1.18 10.07 4.47
N SER A 318 0.76 11.28 4.13
CA SER A 318 1.16 12.49 4.83
C SER A 318 0.61 12.56 6.25
N MET A 319 -0.64 12.10 6.45
CA MET A 319 -1.27 12.05 7.79
C MET A 319 -0.66 10.96 8.69
N MET A 320 -0.16 9.87 8.10
CA MET A 320 0.43 8.74 8.84
C MET A 320 1.93 8.89 9.10
N GLY A 321 2.52 10.04 8.77
CA GLY A 321 3.94 10.31 9.01
C GLY A 321 4.89 9.44 8.18
N VAL A 322 4.42 8.88 7.06
CA VAL A 322 5.27 8.10 6.15
C VAL A 322 6.13 9.09 5.36
N GLY A 323 7.32 9.34 5.85
CA GLY A 323 8.27 10.29 5.25
C GLY A 323 9.47 9.64 4.58
N ALA A 324 9.71 8.35 4.81
CA ALA A 324 10.84 7.63 4.26
C ALA A 324 10.39 6.70 3.13
N ASP A 325 11.23 6.60 2.10
CA ASP A 325 11.07 5.68 0.98
C ASP A 325 11.87 4.40 1.27
N TYR A 326 11.17 3.27 1.37
CA TYR A 326 11.76 1.96 1.60
C TYR A 326 11.82 1.09 0.35
N ASP A 327 11.48 1.62 -0.83
CA ASP A 327 11.45 0.85 -2.09
C ASP A 327 12.81 0.23 -2.42
N GLY A 328 13.91 0.91 -2.07
CA GLY A 328 15.27 0.36 -2.20
C GLY A 328 15.52 -0.93 -1.42
N VAL A 329 14.77 -1.17 -0.34
CA VAL A 329 14.84 -2.40 0.46
C VAL A 329 13.74 -3.39 0.05
N VAL A 330 12.54 -2.90 -0.20
CA VAL A 330 11.34 -3.70 -0.47
C VAL A 330 11.41 -4.38 -1.84
N LEU A 331 11.74 -3.65 -2.91
CA LEU A 331 11.76 -4.19 -4.27
C LEU A 331 12.75 -5.37 -4.44
N PRO A 332 13.99 -5.35 -3.92
CA PRO A 332 14.86 -6.52 -3.96
C PRO A 332 14.26 -7.76 -3.29
N LEU A 333 13.51 -7.59 -2.20
CA LEU A 333 12.85 -8.69 -1.51
C LEU A 333 11.67 -9.24 -2.32
N VAL A 334 10.88 -8.37 -2.94
CA VAL A 334 9.81 -8.75 -3.87
C VAL A 334 10.39 -9.55 -5.04
N PHE A 335 11.45 -9.06 -5.70
CA PHE A 335 12.06 -9.77 -6.82
C PHE A 335 12.65 -11.14 -6.41
N ARG A 336 13.19 -11.24 -5.19
CA ARG A 336 13.65 -12.54 -4.66
C ARG A 336 12.48 -13.51 -4.45
N ALA A 337 11.34 -13.03 -3.99
CA ALA A 337 10.14 -13.85 -3.81
C ALA A 337 9.57 -14.34 -5.15
N LEU A 338 9.63 -13.50 -6.20
CA LEU A 338 9.12 -13.82 -7.55
C LEU A 338 10.05 -14.75 -8.37
N ASN A 339 11.30 -14.90 -7.98
CA ASN A 339 12.31 -15.74 -8.67
C ASN A 339 12.49 -17.13 -8.02
N ARG A 340 11.56 -17.58 -7.18
CA ARG A 340 11.60 -18.89 -6.50
C ARG A 340 10.94 -19.99 -7.28
#